data_3b06a14469084fc3eb57fb249c1f6845
#
_entry.id   3b06a14469084fc3eb57fb249c1f6845
#
_cell.length_a   1.000
_cell.length_b   1.000
_cell.length_c   1.000
_cell.angle_alpha   90.00
_cell.angle_beta   90.00
_cell.angle_gamma   90.00
#
_symmetry.space_group_name_H-M   'P 1'
#
loop_
_entity.id
_entity.type
_entity.pdbx_description
1 polymer ?
#
loop_
_entity_poly.entity_id
_entity_poly.type
_entity_poly.pdbx_seq_one_letter_code
_entity_poly.pdbx_strand_id
1 'polypeptide(L)'
;EKPIQLLYLSDVGTPTCFQPRNIISVGERAELKVIEMHHNLSQAQVLTNAVTEVFVAKEAHLDYYKLQNDALQASLIDNTYISQEGQSHASVHTFSFGGTLTRNNLNFYHHGEYLESTLKGLSILEGQQHTDHYTLVNHAHPNCESHQDYKSIVNGAATNVFNGKIMVEQIAQKTNAYQQNDNILLSEKATVYTKPQLEIFADDVKCSHGCTVGSLSPESLFYLQTRGIGKKEASALLTYAFANTVLESVKIPALSDYVNKIIAAKLDVKVDF
;
A
#
# COMPACT_ATOMS: atom_id res chain seq x y z
N GLU A 1 -15.29 -11.63 -13.34
CA GLU A 1 -14.34 -12.77 -13.20
C GLU A 1 -13.92 -12.94 -11.74
N LYS A 2 -13.54 -14.18 -11.36
CA LYS A 2 -13.14 -14.47 -9.98
C LYS A 2 -11.67 -14.09 -9.80
N PRO A 3 -11.27 -13.48 -8.67
CA PRO A 3 -9.87 -13.20 -8.39
C PRO A 3 -9.09 -14.50 -8.13
N ILE A 4 -7.78 -14.45 -8.40
CA ILE A 4 -6.84 -15.49 -7.95
C ILE A 4 -6.35 -15.09 -6.55
N GLN A 5 -6.42 -16.02 -5.60
CA GLN A 5 -5.84 -15.83 -4.29
C GLN A 5 -4.55 -16.61 -4.15
N LEU A 6 -3.48 -15.92 -3.79
CA LEU A 6 -2.19 -16.48 -3.38
C LEU A 6 -2.15 -16.44 -1.84
N LEU A 7 -2.28 -17.59 -1.21
CA LEU A 7 -2.28 -17.72 0.23
C LEU A 7 -1.03 -18.47 0.69
N TYR A 8 -0.15 -17.78 1.42
CA TYR A 8 1.06 -18.36 2.01
C TYR A 8 0.79 -18.68 3.47
N LEU A 9 0.73 -19.97 3.79
CA LEU A 9 0.55 -20.46 5.15
C LEU A 9 1.88 -20.99 5.67
N SER A 10 2.28 -20.56 6.85
CA SER A 10 3.43 -21.11 7.57
C SER A 10 2.98 -21.70 8.91
N ASP A 11 3.40 -22.93 9.19
CA ASP A 11 3.22 -23.61 10.47
C ASP A 11 4.52 -24.33 10.82
N VAL A 12 5.32 -23.73 11.69
CA VAL A 12 6.69 -24.15 11.96
C VAL A 12 6.96 -24.21 13.46
N GLY A 13 7.73 -25.21 13.90
CA GLY A 13 8.10 -25.40 15.32
C GLY A 13 9.35 -24.60 15.75
N THR A 14 10.13 -24.07 14.80
CA THR A 14 11.39 -23.35 15.05
C THR A 14 11.50 -22.11 14.15
N PRO A 15 12.35 -21.13 14.48
CA PRO A 15 12.59 -19.98 13.63
C PRO A 15 12.94 -20.40 12.20
N THR A 16 12.18 -19.92 11.22
CA THR A 16 12.27 -20.36 9.82
C THR A 16 12.24 -19.18 8.87
N CYS A 17 13.02 -19.29 7.77
CA CYS A 17 12.99 -18.34 6.67
C CYS A 17 12.41 -19.00 5.41
N PHE A 18 11.42 -18.34 4.79
CA PHE A 18 10.84 -18.73 3.51
C PHE A 18 11.24 -17.73 2.41
N GLN A 19 11.47 -18.23 1.20
CA GLN A 19 11.87 -17.42 0.05
C GLN A 19 11.01 -17.77 -1.17
N PRO A 20 9.71 -17.45 -1.15
CA PRO A 20 8.84 -17.69 -2.29
C PRO A 20 9.21 -16.76 -3.46
N ARG A 21 9.13 -17.31 -4.67
CA ARG A 21 9.26 -16.56 -5.91
C ARG A 21 8.07 -16.83 -6.82
N ASN A 22 7.45 -15.75 -7.29
CA ASN A 22 6.30 -15.80 -8.18
C ASN A 22 6.62 -15.14 -9.51
N ILE A 23 6.05 -15.68 -10.57
CA ILE A 23 5.98 -15.05 -11.89
C ILE A 23 4.51 -15.00 -12.28
N ILE A 24 4.02 -13.80 -12.57
CA ILE A 24 2.65 -13.56 -13.01
C ILE A 24 2.73 -12.93 -14.41
N SER A 25 2.06 -13.54 -15.38
CA SER A 25 1.97 -12.99 -16.74
C SER A 25 0.51 -12.73 -17.08
N VAL A 26 0.19 -11.47 -17.41
CA VAL A 26 -1.14 -11.05 -17.87
C VAL A 26 -1.04 -10.83 -19.36
N GLY A 27 -1.69 -11.69 -20.15
CA GLY A 27 -1.65 -11.65 -21.61
C GLY A 27 -2.34 -10.41 -22.19
N GLU A 28 -2.13 -10.14 -23.48
CA GLU A 28 -2.74 -8.99 -24.17
C GLU A 28 -4.26 -8.95 -23.96
N ARG A 29 -4.77 -7.76 -23.61
CA ARG A 29 -6.21 -7.49 -23.39
C ARG A 29 -6.86 -8.35 -22.31
N ALA A 30 -6.07 -9.07 -21.51
CA ALA A 30 -6.58 -9.83 -20.39
C ALA A 30 -6.77 -8.96 -19.14
N GLU A 31 -7.72 -9.35 -18.31
CA GLU A 31 -7.93 -8.76 -16.97
C GLU A 31 -7.60 -9.78 -15.90
N LEU A 32 -6.82 -9.39 -14.92
CA LEU A 32 -6.46 -10.24 -13.79
C LEU A 32 -6.62 -9.48 -12.47
N LYS A 33 -7.27 -10.14 -11.51
CA LYS A 33 -7.31 -9.68 -10.12
C LYS A 33 -6.60 -10.71 -9.24
N VAL A 34 -5.62 -10.25 -8.45
CA VAL A 34 -4.83 -11.09 -7.54
C VAL A 34 -5.01 -10.59 -6.12
N ILE A 35 -5.21 -11.51 -5.17
CA ILE A 35 -5.18 -11.22 -3.73
C ILE A 35 -4.05 -12.04 -3.14
N GLU A 36 -3.04 -11.39 -2.56
CA GLU A 36 -1.93 -12.03 -1.87
C GLU A 36 -2.08 -11.86 -0.36
N MET A 37 -1.93 -12.95 0.37
CA MET A 37 -2.01 -12.96 1.83
C MET A 37 -0.93 -13.86 2.42
N HIS A 38 -0.30 -13.41 3.51
CA HIS A 38 0.62 -14.19 4.32
C HIS A 38 0.00 -14.45 5.69
N HIS A 39 0.11 -15.67 6.18
CA HIS A 39 -0.46 -16.05 7.47
C HIS A 39 0.40 -17.08 8.20
N ASN A 40 0.97 -16.68 9.34
CA ASN A 40 1.71 -17.56 10.22
C ASN A 40 0.79 -18.16 11.29
N LEU A 41 0.64 -19.48 11.29
CA LEU A 41 -0.17 -20.23 12.23
C LEU A 41 0.61 -20.59 13.51
N SER A 42 1.95 -20.48 13.48
CA SER A 42 2.83 -20.89 14.58
C SER A 42 3.18 -19.73 15.50
N GLN A 43 3.72 -20.07 16.68
CA GLN A 43 4.32 -19.09 17.61
C GLN A 43 5.81 -18.85 17.34
N ALA A 44 6.41 -19.61 16.43
CA ALA A 44 7.81 -19.45 16.06
C ALA A 44 8.00 -18.19 15.19
N GLN A 45 9.21 -17.63 15.24
CA GLN A 45 9.56 -16.50 14.37
C GLN A 45 9.62 -16.96 12.90
N VAL A 46 8.99 -16.22 12.03
CA VAL A 46 9.01 -16.47 10.59
C VAL A 46 9.50 -15.22 9.86
N LEU A 47 10.48 -15.41 8.97
CA LEU A 47 10.87 -14.43 7.99
C LEU A 47 10.44 -14.91 6.61
N THR A 48 9.61 -14.16 5.95
CA THR A 48 9.31 -14.37 4.52
C THR A 48 10.04 -13.31 3.70
N ASN A 49 10.89 -13.76 2.75
CA ASN A 49 11.57 -12.89 1.79
C ASN A 49 11.06 -13.24 0.39
N ALA A 50 10.00 -12.58 -0.02
CA ALA A 50 9.27 -12.86 -1.26
C ALA A 50 9.82 -12.04 -2.43
N VAL A 51 9.79 -12.64 -3.62
CA VAL A 51 10.01 -11.95 -4.90
C VAL A 51 8.84 -12.26 -5.82
N THR A 52 8.22 -11.22 -6.38
CA THR A 52 7.15 -11.36 -7.36
C THR A 52 7.49 -10.52 -8.61
N GLU A 53 7.57 -11.18 -9.76
CA GLU A 53 7.75 -10.54 -11.05
C GLU A 53 6.44 -10.61 -11.83
N VAL A 54 5.97 -9.46 -12.30
CA VAL A 54 4.68 -9.36 -13.00
C VAL A 54 4.90 -8.72 -14.37
N PHE A 55 4.41 -9.37 -15.39
CA PHE A 55 4.43 -8.89 -16.77
C PHE A 55 3.01 -8.58 -17.20
N VAL A 56 2.74 -7.31 -17.50
CA VAL A 56 1.42 -6.84 -17.95
C VAL A 56 1.54 -6.44 -19.42
N ALA A 57 1.04 -7.30 -20.30
CA ALA A 57 1.13 -7.12 -21.73
C ALA A 57 0.25 -5.95 -22.23
N LYS A 58 0.36 -5.63 -23.50
CA LYS A 58 -0.36 -4.55 -24.15
C LYS A 58 -1.87 -4.63 -23.93
N GLU A 59 -2.48 -3.50 -23.57
CA GLU A 59 -3.93 -3.35 -23.32
C GLU A 59 -4.46 -4.26 -22.20
N ALA A 60 -3.59 -4.84 -21.37
CA ALA A 60 -3.99 -5.69 -20.24
C ALA A 60 -4.26 -4.88 -18.97
N HIS A 61 -5.07 -5.47 -18.07
CA HIS A 61 -5.44 -4.85 -16.79
C HIS A 61 -5.10 -5.77 -15.62
N LEU A 62 -4.35 -5.24 -14.66
CA LEU A 62 -4.01 -5.91 -13.41
C LEU A 62 -4.52 -5.12 -12.21
N ASP A 63 -5.29 -5.77 -11.34
CA ASP A 63 -5.56 -5.30 -9.98
C ASP A 63 -4.91 -6.26 -8.98
N TYR A 64 -3.89 -5.82 -8.24
CA TYR A 64 -3.16 -6.63 -7.29
C TYR A 64 -3.33 -6.08 -5.87
N TYR A 65 -3.86 -6.90 -4.98
CA TYR A 65 -4.14 -6.57 -3.58
C TYR A 65 -3.25 -7.38 -2.67
N LYS A 66 -2.43 -6.72 -1.86
CA LYS A 66 -1.55 -7.34 -0.87
C LYS A 66 -2.08 -7.05 0.53
N LEU A 67 -2.45 -8.11 1.24
CA LEU A 67 -2.92 -8.02 2.62
C LEU A 67 -1.89 -8.63 3.57
N GLN A 68 -1.23 -7.76 4.33
CA GLN A 68 -0.15 -8.07 5.27
C GLN A 68 -0.66 -7.86 6.71
N ASN A 69 -1.44 -8.84 7.20
CA ASN A 69 -2.00 -8.84 8.54
C ASN A 69 -1.59 -10.12 9.29
N ASP A 70 -0.29 -10.35 9.37
CA ASP A 70 0.29 -11.54 9.98
C ASP A 70 0.54 -11.34 11.49
N ALA A 71 0.85 -12.43 12.19
CA ALA A 71 1.18 -12.43 13.61
C ALA A 71 2.44 -11.60 13.90
N LEU A 72 2.58 -11.11 15.14
CA LEU A 72 3.74 -10.30 15.54
C LEU A 72 5.08 -11.05 15.48
N GLN A 73 5.07 -12.39 15.39
CA GLN A 73 6.28 -13.20 15.21
C GLN A 73 6.73 -13.25 13.75
N ALA A 74 5.92 -12.74 12.83
CA ALA A 74 6.23 -12.74 11.41
C ALA A 74 6.94 -11.45 10.99
N SER A 75 7.89 -11.60 10.07
CA SER A 75 8.53 -10.51 9.34
C SER A 75 8.44 -10.78 7.85
N LEU A 76 8.16 -9.74 7.06
CA LEU A 76 8.02 -9.85 5.61
C LEU A 76 8.93 -8.85 4.91
N ILE A 77 9.72 -9.34 3.97
CA ILE A 77 10.41 -8.54 2.95
C ILE A 77 9.79 -8.92 1.61
N ASP A 78 9.10 -7.99 1.01
CA ASP A 78 8.35 -8.21 -0.22
C ASP A 78 8.95 -7.37 -1.35
N ASN A 79 9.43 -8.04 -2.39
CA ASN A 79 10.01 -7.40 -3.57
C ASN A 79 9.11 -7.67 -4.77
N THR A 80 8.44 -6.66 -5.26
CA THR A 80 7.54 -6.75 -6.41
C THR A 80 8.03 -5.87 -7.56
N TYR A 81 8.15 -6.48 -8.73
CA TYR A 81 8.58 -5.83 -9.97
C TYR A 81 7.47 -5.98 -10.99
N ILE A 82 6.96 -4.85 -11.49
CA ILE A 82 5.88 -4.81 -12.48
C ILE A 82 6.41 -4.19 -13.76
N SER A 83 6.41 -4.96 -14.82
CA SER A 83 6.76 -4.51 -16.18
C SER A 83 5.47 -4.35 -16.97
N GLN A 84 5.24 -3.14 -17.51
CA GLN A 84 4.04 -2.79 -18.27
C GLN A 84 4.37 -2.49 -19.71
N GLU A 85 3.61 -3.09 -20.64
CA GLU A 85 3.63 -2.77 -22.06
C GLU A 85 2.50 -1.80 -22.45
N GLY A 86 2.60 -1.16 -23.59
CA GLY A 86 1.76 -0.03 -23.99
C GLY A 86 0.26 -0.20 -23.81
N GLN A 87 -0.41 0.87 -23.39
CA GLN A 87 -1.85 0.95 -23.13
C GLN A 87 -2.35 0.01 -22.01
N SER A 88 -1.45 -0.52 -21.17
CA SER A 88 -1.84 -1.37 -20.06
C SER A 88 -2.11 -0.55 -18.77
N HIS A 89 -2.90 -1.15 -17.87
CA HIS A 89 -3.22 -0.59 -16.58
C HIS A 89 -2.80 -1.57 -15.48
N ALA A 90 -2.03 -1.11 -14.50
CA ALA A 90 -1.69 -1.93 -13.35
C ALA A 90 -1.93 -1.16 -12.05
N SER A 91 -2.68 -1.77 -11.15
CA SER A 91 -2.90 -1.22 -9.80
C SER A 91 -2.39 -2.17 -8.73
N VAL A 92 -1.68 -1.64 -7.73
CA VAL A 92 -1.25 -2.37 -6.54
C VAL A 92 -1.76 -1.66 -5.30
N HIS A 93 -2.52 -2.40 -4.48
CA HIS A 93 -3.01 -1.93 -3.18
C HIS A 93 -2.34 -2.74 -2.08
N THR A 94 -1.63 -2.08 -1.16
CA THR A 94 -0.91 -2.72 -0.06
C THR A 94 -1.53 -2.32 1.28
N PHE A 95 -2.03 -3.29 2.03
CA PHE A 95 -2.61 -3.12 3.36
C PHE A 95 -1.68 -3.75 4.39
N SER A 96 -0.98 -2.95 5.20
CA SER A 96 0.01 -3.41 6.18
C SER A 96 -0.49 -3.17 7.60
N PHE A 97 -0.95 -4.23 8.25
CA PHE A 97 -1.61 -4.18 9.56
C PHE A 97 -0.96 -5.06 10.62
N GLY A 98 -0.12 -6.01 10.22
CA GLY A 98 0.46 -7.02 11.10
C GLY A 98 1.98 -7.19 10.91
N GLY A 99 2.53 -8.22 11.58
CA GLY A 99 3.96 -8.50 11.59
C GLY A 99 4.76 -7.56 12.51
N THR A 100 5.99 -7.95 12.83
CA THR A 100 6.95 -7.10 13.54
C THR A 100 7.64 -6.14 12.59
N LEU A 101 8.10 -6.67 11.46
CA LEU A 101 8.76 -5.92 10.39
C LEU A 101 8.10 -6.26 9.06
N THR A 102 7.69 -5.23 8.34
CA THR A 102 7.22 -5.36 6.96
C THR A 102 7.99 -4.38 6.09
N ARG A 103 8.68 -4.89 5.07
CA ARG A 103 9.33 -4.05 4.06
C ARG A 103 8.78 -4.39 2.69
N ASN A 104 8.22 -3.39 2.03
CA ASN A 104 7.68 -3.46 0.68
C ASN A 104 8.60 -2.70 -0.28
N ASN A 105 9.15 -3.38 -1.28
CA ASN A 105 9.86 -2.79 -2.41
C ASN A 105 8.99 -3.01 -3.66
N LEU A 106 8.29 -1.97 -4.11
CA LEU A 106 7.38 -2.02 -5.24
C LEU A 106 7.92 -1.18 -6.39
N ASN A 107 8.23 -1.83 -7.49
CA ASN A 107 8.88 -1.20 -8.64
C ASN A 107 8.02 -1.36 -9.89
N PHE A 108 7.75 -0.25 -10.58
CA PHE A 108 7.05 -0.19 -11.86
C PHE A 108 7.99 0.26 -12.97
N TYR A 109 8.03 -0.49 -14.05
CA TYR A 109 8.83 -0.20 -15.23
C TYR A 109 7.93 -0.08 -16.46
N HIS A 110 7.97 1.06 -17.11
CA HIS A 110 7.19 1.38 -18.27
C HIS A 110 7.97 1.03 -19.57
N HIS A 111 7.40 0.14 -20.38
CA HIS A 111 7.99 -0.33 -21.64
C HIS A 111 7.12 0.03 -22.84
N GLY A 112 6.34 1.09 -22.76
CA GLY A 112 5.48 1.57 -23.84
C GLY A 112 4.77 2.86 -23.47
N GLU A 113 3.92 3.34 -24.36
CA GLU A 113 3.15 4.57 -24.20
C GLU A 113 1.74 4.31 -23.66
N TYR A 114 1.13 5.37 -23.12
CA TYR A 114 -0.25 5.36 -22.62
C TYR A 114 -0.48 4.34 -21.50
N LEU A 115 0.49 4.20 -20.62
CA LEU A 115 0.42 3.35 -19.44
C LEU A 115 -0.21 4.09 -18.27
N GLU A 116 -0.97 3.36 -17.47
CA GLU A 116 -1.48 3.86 -16.21
C GLU A 116 -1.04 2.96 -15.05
N SER A 117 -0.40 3.55 -14.04
CA SER A 117 0.09 2.86 -12.85
C SER A 117 -0.54 3.46 -11.59
N THR A 118 -1.23 2.65 -10.80
CA THR A 118 -1.81 3.08 -9.53
C THR A 118 -1.19 2.31 -8.36
N LEU A 119 -0.60 3.05 -7.41
CA LEU A 119 0.00 2.49 -6.21
C LEU A 119 -0.71 3.06 -4.99
N LYS A 120 -1.39 2.22 -4.23
CA LYS A 120 -2.06 2.65 -3.00
C LYS A 120 -1.59 1.84 -1.80
N GLY A 121 -1.47 2.51 -0.66
CA GLY A 121 -1.06 1.85 0.57
C GLY A 121 -1.79 2.39 1.79
N LEU A 122 -2.12 1.48 2.71
CA LEU A 122 -2.61 1.83 4.03
C LEU A 122 -1.86 1.01 5.08
N SER A 123 -1.21 1.70 6.02
CA SER A 123 -0.59 1.10 7.18
C SER A 123 -1.31 1.53 8.46
N ILE A 124 -1.69 0.56 9.30
CA ILE A 124 -2.21 0.84 10.66
C ILE A 124 -1.33 0.08 11.63
N LEU A 125 -0.46 0.81 12.32
CA LEU A 125 0.62 0.27 13.13
C LEU A 125 0.46 0.61 14.60
N GLU A 126 0.84 -0.34 15.44
CA GLU A 126 0.75 -0.21 16.90
C GLU A 126 1.96 -0.88 17.61
N GLY A 127 2.12 -0.61 18.89
CA GLY A 127 3.18 -1.24 19.69
C GLY A 127 4.57 -0.83 19.21
N GLN A 128 5.35 -1.77 18.68
CA GLN A 128 6.72 -1.58 18.17
C GLN A 128 6.84 -2.05 16.70
N GLN A 129 5.74 -2.14 15.99
CA GLN A 129 5.75 -2.54 14.58
C GLN A 129 6.56 -1.58 13.73
N HIS A 130 7.23 -2.12 12.72
CA HIS A 130 7.98 -1.34 11.74
C HIS A 130 7.50 -1.69 10.33
N THR A 131 7.02 -0.70 9.60
CA THR A 131 6.66 -0.86 8.18
C THR A 131 7.45 0.14 7.34
N ASP A 132 8.03 -0.36 6.24
CA ASP A 132 8.81 0.42 5.28
C ASP A 132 8.25 0.17 3.88
N HIS A 133 7.80 1.24 3.23
CA HIS A 133 7.35 1.25 1.84
C HIS A 133 8.36 1.99 0.98
N TYR A 134 9.03 1.26 0.10
CA TYR A 134 9.81 1.81 -0.99
C TYR A 134 9.05 1.62 -2.29
N THR A 135 8.81 2.71 -3.03
CA THR A 135 8.19 2.66 -4.35
C THR A 135 9.09 3.30 -5.39
N LEU A 136 9.16 2.70 -6.56
CA LEU A 136 9.77 3.27 -7.75
C LEU A 136 8.78 3.18 -8.90
N VAL A 137 8.52 4.31 -9.57
CA VAL A 137 7.86 4.33 -10.88
C VAL A 137 8.81 4.95 -11.88
N ASN A 138 9.27 4.14 -12.84
CA ASN A 138 10.15 4.59 -13.92
C ASN A 138 9.33 4.84 -15.19
N HIS A 139 9.10 6.11 -15.50
CA HIS A 139 8.52 6.56 -16.75
C HIS A 139 9.63 6.66 -17.81
N ALA A 140 9.70 5.67 -18.68
CA ALA A 140 10.69 5.59 -19.77
C ALA A 140 10.08 5.85 -21.16
N HIS A 141 8.78 6.11 -21.25
CA HIS A 141 8.05 6.37 -22.49
C HIS A 141 7.05 7.53 -22.33
N PRO A 142 6.68 8.23 -23.39
CA PRO A 142 5.77 9.38 -23.33
C PRO A 142 4.32 8.96 -23.04
N ASN A 143 3.49 9.97 -22.67
CA ASN A 143 2.05 9.85 -22.47
C ASN A 143 1.65 8.83 -21.36
N CYS A 144 2.47 8.63 -20.36
CA CYS A 144 2.20 7.71 -19.26
C CYS A 144 1.73 8.44 -18.00
N GLU A 145 0.89 7.77 -17.20
CA GLU A 145 0.36 8.30 -15.96
C GLU A 145 0.72 7.42 -14.76
N SER A 146 0.97 8.04 -13.60
CA SER A 146 1.10 7.32 -12.34
C SER A 146 0.47 8.07 -11.18
N HIS A 147 -0.25 7.32 -10.33
CA HIS A 147 -0.90 7.84 -9.13
C HIS A 147 -0.48 7.04 -7.91
N GLN A 148 0.20 7.69 -6.98
CA GLN A 148 0.59 7.08 -5.70
C GLN A 148 -0.16 7.77 -4.56
N ASP A 149 -0.83 6.97 -3.72
CA ASP A 149 -1.51 7.45 -2.52
C ASP A 149 -1.25 6.48 -1.36
N TYR A 150 -0.39 6.89 -0.43
CA TYR A 150 -0.01 6.11 0.74
C TYR A 150 -0.44 6.82 2.01
N LYS A 151 -1.15 6.08 2.87
CA LYS A 151 -1.61 6.59 4.16
C LYS A 151 -1.11 5.73 5.30
N SER A 152 -0.78 6.37 6.43
CA SER A 152 -0.44 5.65 7.65
C SER A 152 -1.11 6.23 8.90
N ILE A 153 -1.50 5.32 9.80
CA ILE A 153 -1.96 5.62 11.15
C ILE A 153 -1.00 4.90 12.09
N VAL A 154 -0.25 5.66 12.88
CA VAL A 154 0.85 5.12 13.69
C VAL A 154 0.62 5.41 15.16
N ASN A 155 0.63 4.35 15.98
CA ASN A 155 0.37 4.41 17.41
C ASN A 155 1.45 3.69 18.23
N GLY A 156 1.51 3.96 19.54
CA GLY A 156 2.50 3.36 20.44
C GLY A 156 3.91 3.87 20.17
N ALA A 157 4.85 2.97 19.93
CA ALA A 157 6.22 3.25 19.52
C ALA A 157 6.52 2.64 18.13
N ALA A 158 5.49 2.50 17.32
CA ALA A 158 5.62 1.98 15.97
C ALA A 158 6.27 3.00 15.04
N THR A 159 6.87 2.48 13.97
CA THR A 159 7.56 3.29 12.96
C THR A 159 7.02 2.98 11.57
N ASN A 160 6.65 4.01 10.82
CA ASN A 160 6.33 3.91 9.40
C ASN A 160 7.36 4.68 8.57
N VAL A 161 7.85 4.05 7.52
CA VAL A 161 8.76 4.68 6.55
C VAL A 161 8.11 4.66 5.18
N PHE A 162 8.13 5.80 4.49
CA PHE A 162 7.75 5.90 3.09
C PHE A 162 8.87 6.55 2.30
N ASN A 163 9.34 5.88 1.27
CA ASN A 163 10.32 6.40 0.32
C ASN A 163 9.79 6.13 -1.09
N GLY A 164 9.16 7.13 -1.66
CA GLY A 164 8.55 7.04 -2.99
C GLY A 164 9.36 7.80 -4.02
N LYS A 165 9.84 7.10 -5.05
CA LYS A 165 10.59 7.70 -6.15
C LYS A 165 9.79 7.62 -7.45
N ILE A 166 9.63 8.78 -8.10
CA ILE A 166 9.18 8.88 -9.49
C ILE A 166 10.37 9.33 -10.32
N MET A 167 10.72 8.53 -11.31
CA MET A 167 11.78 8.83 -12.29
C MET A 167 11.13 9.04 -13.66
N VAL A 168 11.42 10.17 -14.30
CA VAL A 168 10.90 10.52 -15.62
C VAL A 168 12.08 10.74 -16.55
N GLU A 169 12.28 9.82 -17.48
CA GLU A 169 13.38 9.90 -18.44
C GLU A 169 13.14 11.02 -19.47
N GLN A 170 14.21 11.51 -20.12
CA GLN A 170 14.14 12.65 -21.03
C GLN A 170 13.14 12.45 -22.19
N ILE A 171 12.99 11.22 -22.68
CA ILE A 171 12.04 10.89 -23.74
C ILE A 171 10.59 10.79 -23.27
N ALA A 172 10.36 10.65 -21.95
CA ALA A 172 9.03 10.44 -21.34
C ALA A 172 8.23 11.75 -21.25
N GLN A 173 8.06 12.43 -22.37
CA GLN A 173 7.27 13.65 -22.46
C GLN A 173 5.78 13.38 -22.21
N LYS A 174 5.02 14.39 -21.79
CA LYS A 174 3.59 14.28 -21.46
C LYS A 174 3.28 13.31 -20.30
N THR A 175 4.27 12.98 -19.49
CA THR A 175 4.06 12.25 -18.25
C THR A 175 3.19 13.06 -17.29
N ASN A 176 2.20 12.40 -16.68
CA ASN A 176 1.38 12.93 -15.60
C ASN A 176 1.57 12.05 -14.36
N ALA A 177 2.30 12.54 -13.35
CA ALA A 177 2.66 11.75 -12.18
C ALA A 177 2.29 12.48 -10.88
N TYR A 178 1.52 11.82 -10.05
CA TYR A 178 1.09 12.34 -8.76
C TYR A 178 1.48 11.39 -7.63
N GLN A 179 2.06 11.93 -6.56
CA GLN A 179 2.43 11.17 -5.37
C GLN A 179 1.97 11.90 -4.11
N GLN A 180 1.20 11.22 -3.27
CA GLN A 180 0.75 11.70 -1.97
C GLN A 180 1.09 10.71 -0.87
N ASN A 181 1.57 11.22 0.28
CA ASN A 181 1.77 10.43 1.48
C ASN A 181 1.25 11.16 2.71
N ASP A 182 0.15 10.70 3.28
CA ASP A 182 -0.48 11.31 4.45
C ASP A 182 -0.37 10.42 5.68
N ASN A 183 0.02 11.00 6.81
CA ASN A 183 0.34 10.24 8.01
C ASN A 183 -0.27 10.87 9.26
N ILE A 184 -0.93 10.04 10.09
CA ILE A 184 -1.47 10.43 11.39
C ILE A 184 -0.69 9.74 12.50
N LEU A 185 -0.15 10.54 13.44
CA LEU A 185 0.47 10.08 14.66
C LEU A 185 -0.56 10.13 15.81
N LEU A 186 -0.80 8.98 16.45
CA LEU A 186 -1.74 8.86 17.57
C LEU A 186 -1.05 8.88 18.95
N SER A 187 0.29 8.85 19.00
CA SER A 187 1.07 8.85 20.22
C SER A 187 2.39 9.60 20.06
N GLU A 188 2.97 10.06 21.16
CA GLU A 188 4.23 10.82 21.19
C GLU A 188 5.46 10.01 20.74
N LYS A 189 5.41 8.66 20.89
CA LYS A 189 6.52 7.78 20.50
C LYS A 189 6.38 7.23 19.08
N ALA A 190 5.24 7.46 18.44
CA ALA A 190 5.02 7.07 17.07
C ALA A 190 5.94 7.87 16.14
N THR A 191 6.52 7.20 15.17
CA THR A 191 7.51 7.82 14.28
C THR A 191 7.14 7.59 12.82
N VAL A 192 7.26 8.63 12.00
CA VAL A 192 7.10 8.54 10.55
C VAL A 192 8.30 9.21 9.88
N TYR A 193 8.89 8.48 8.94
CA TYR A 193 9.88 9.02 8.00
C TYR A 193 9.29 9.00 6.60
N THR A 194 9.11 10.17 6.00
CA THR A 194 8.56 10.28 4.65
C THR A 194 9.55 11.00 3.73
N LYS A 195 9.81 10.41 2.57
CA LYS A 195 10.75 10.93 1.57
C LYS A 195 10.18 10.75 0.17
N PRO A 196 9.26 11.61 -0.27
CA PRO A 196 8.86 11.65 -1.67
C PRO A 196 9.99 12.25 -2.51
N GLN A 197 10.28 11.64 -3.68
CA GLN A 197 11.36 12.03 -4.57
C GLN A 197 10.87 12.10 -6.02
N LEU A 198 11.23 13.18 -6.71
CA LEU A 198 11.00 13.36 -8.14
C LEU A 198 12.38 13.56 -8.82
N GLU A 199 12.69 12.70 -9.79
CA GLU A 199 13.84 12.85 -10.67
C GLU A 199 13.31 12.99 -12.10
N ILE A 200 13.26 14.22 -12.59
CA ILE A 200 12.57 14.56 -13.85
C ILE A 200 13.59 15.10 -14.82
N PHE A 201 13.75 14.43 -15.96
CA PHE A 201 14.63 14.82 -17.05
C PHE A 201 13.90 15.30 -18.30
N ALA A 202 12.56 15.17 -18.33
CA ALA A 202 11.69 15.65 -19.41
C ALA A 202 11.18 17.06 -19.12
N ASP A 203 10.89 17.86 -20.18
CA ASP A 203 10.51 19.26 -20.06
C ASP A 203 8.98 19.46 -20.00
N ASP A 204 8.22 18.67 -20.77
CA ASP A 204 6.77 18.81 -20.90
C ASP A 204 6.03 17.72 -20.13
N VAL A 205 5.94 17.93 -18.82
CA VAL A 205 5.34 16.97 -17.87
C VAL A 205 4.53 17.69 -16.79
N LYS A 206 3.65 16.93 -16.13
CA LYS A 206 2.91 17.35 -14.94
C LYS A 206 3.25 16.38 -13.81
N CYS A 207 4.19 16.77 -12.96
CA CYS A 207 4.61 15.95 -11.85
C CYS A 207 4.49 16.73 -10.54
N SER A 208 3.89 16.10 -9.55
CA SER A 208 3.75 16.69 -8.23
C SER A 208 3.83 15.65 -7.12
N HIS A 209 4.31 16.08 -5.97
CA HIS A 209 4.24 15.28 -4.76
C HIS A 209 3.76 16.12 -3.58
N GLY A 210 3.14 15.44 -2.61
CA GLY A 210 2.77 16.01 -1.32
C GLY A 210 3.02 15.00 -0.21
N CYS A 211 3.31 15.52 0.99
CA CYS A 211 3.31 14.67 2.17
C CYS A 211 2.86 15.47 3.40
N THR A 212 2.17 14.79 4.30
CA THR A 212 1.76 15.33 5.59
C THR A 212 2.15 14.38 6.71
N VAL A 213 2.58 14.93 7.83
CA VAL A 213 2.75 14.19 9.09
C VAL A 213 2.14 15.05 10.19
N GLY A 214 1.12 14.54 10.86
CA GLY A 214 0.43 15.31 11.88
C GLY A 214 -0.38 14.45 12.84
N SER A 215 -1.12 15.12 13.70
CA SER A 215 -2.12 14.52 14.59
C SER A 215 -3.52 14.82 14.07
N LEU A 216 -4.52 14.20 14.70
CA LEU A 216 -5.93 14.54 14.43
C LEU A 216 -6.21 16.02 14.69
N SER A 217 -6.99 16.66 13.79
CA SER A 217 -7.38 18.06 13.94
C SER A 217 -8.11 18.28 15.27
N PRO A 218 -7.62 19.19 16.15
CA PRO A 218 -8.31 19.53 17.38
C PRO A 218 -9.71 20.09 17.14
N GLU A 219 -9.90 20.84 16.05
CA GLU A 219 -11.19 21.44 15.65
C GLU A 219 -12.20 20.33 15.27
N SER A 220 -11.77 19.33 14.49
CA SER A 220 -12.61 18.19 14.13
C SER A 220 -13.00 17.36 15.34
N LEU A 221 -12.06 17.11 16.24
CA LEU A 221 -12.32 16.43 17.51
C LEU A 221 -13.32 17.22 18.37
N PHE A 222 -13.11 18.54 18.54
CA PHE A 222 -13.99 19.41 19.30
C PHE A 222 -15.40 19.43 18.67
N TYR A 223 -15.51 19.54 17.34
CA TYR A 223 -16.80 19.50 16.67
C TYR A 223 -17.59 18.22 16.98
N LEU A 224 -16.98 17.05 16.91
CA LEU A 224 -17.65 15.79 17.25
C LEU A 224 -18.04 15.73 18.73
N GLN A 225 -17.20 16.25 19.63
CA GLN A 225 -17.52 16.32 21.06
C GLN A 225 -18.72 17.26 21.34
N THR A 226 -18.87 18.35 20.61
CA THR A 226 -20.06 19.22 20.75
C THR A 226 -21.35 18.53 20.31
N ARG A 227 -21.26 17.45 19.54
CA ARG A 227 -22.39 16.59 19.14
C ARG A 227 -22.62 15.41 20.10
N GLY A 228 -21.94 15.39 21.24
CA GLY A 228 -22.12 14.38 22.27
C GLY A 228 -21.27 13.10 22.06
N ILE A 229 -20.36 13.08 21.07
CA ILE A 229 -19.46 11.95 20.82
C ILE A 229 -18.26 12.06 21.76
N GLY A 230 -17.97 10.99 22.51
CA GLY A 230 -16.82 10.96 23.41
C GLY A 230 -15.47 11.13 22.68
N LYS A 231 -14.46 11.69 23.35
CA LYS A 231 -13.14 11.96 22.70
C LYS A 231 -12.53 10.72 22.03
N LYS A 232 -12.58 9.56 22.71
CA LYS A 232 -12.04 8.30 22.18
C LYS A 232 -12.77 7.87 20.90
N GLU A 233 -14.08 7.93 20.93
CA GLU A 233 -14.95 7.57 19.81
C GLU A 233 -14.80 8.56 18.63
N ALA A 234 -14.72 9.87 18.93
CA ALA A 234 -14.45 10.89 17.92
C ALA A 234 -13.08 10.68 17.22
N SER A 235 -12.04 10.33 18.00
CA SER A 235 -10.74 9.99 17.45
C SER A 235 -10.80 8.76 16.55
N ALA A 236 -11.49 7.72 16.99
CA ALA A 236 -11.67 6.47 16.22
C ALA A 236 -12.42 6.73 14.90
N LEU A 237 -13.49 7.54 14.92
CA LEU A 237 -14.25 7.91 13.72
C LEU A 237 -13.40 8.70 12.71
N LEU A 238 -12.61 9.68 13.17
CA LEU A 238 -11.75 10.47 12.29
C LEU A 238 -10.63 9.62 11.66
N THR A 239 -10.00 8.75 12.43
CA THR A 239 -8.97 7.84 11.90
C THR A 239 -9.56 6.81 10.95
N TYR A 240 -10.74 6.31 11.23
CA TYR A 240 -11.46 5.41 10.32
C TYR A 240 -11.81 6.09 9.00
N ALA A 241 -12.36 7.30 9.03
CA ALA A 241 -12.66 8.07 7.83
C ALA A 241 -11.40 8.32 6.97
N PHE A 242 -10.26 8.62 7.61
CA PHE A 242 -8.98 8.79 6.93
C PHE A 242 -8.51 7.50 6.25
N ALA A 243 -8.63 6.34 6.92
CA ALA A 243 -8.25 5.05 6.37
C ALA A 243 -9.16 4.61 5.22
N ASN A 244 -10.47 4.88 5.33
CA ASN A 244 -11.49 4.39 4.40
C ASN A 244 -11.34 4.92 2.98
N THR A 245 -10.73 6.08 2.79
CA THR A 245 -10.50 6.66 1.45
C THR A 245 -9.66 5.76 0.55
N VAL A 246 -8.77 4.92 1.12
CA VAL A 246 -7.99 3.94 0.34
C VAL A 246 -8.85 2.76 -0.09
N LEU A 247 -9.85 2.38 0.71
CA LEU A 247 -10.76 1.26 0.42
C LEU A 247 -11.70 1.54 -0.75
N GLU A 248 -12.07 2.79 -1.00
CA GLU A 248 -12.97 3.18 -2.08
C GLU A 248 -12.49 2.72 -3.46
N SER A 249 -11.19 2.48 -3.60
CA SER A 249 -10.58 2.01 -4.85
C SER A 249 -10.48 0.48 -4.97
N VAL A 250 -10.88 -0.28 -3.94
CA VAL A 250 -10.87 -1.75 -3.96
C VAL A 250 -12.06 -2.26 -4.77
N LYS A 251 -11.78 -2.90 -5.90
CA LYS A 251 -12.81 -3.36 -6.86
C LYS A 251 -13.41 -4.74 -6.52
N ILE A 252 -13.00 -5.36 -5.42
CA ILE A 252 -13.51 -6.67 -4.95
C ILE A 252 -14.32 -6.44 -3.66
N PRO A 253 -15.67 -6.46 -3.70
CA PRO A 253 -16.49 -6.14 -2.53
C PRO A 253 -16.16 -6.98 -1.29
N ALA A 254 -16.03 -8.30 -1.45
CA ALA A 254 -15.71 -9.19 -0.33
C ALA A 254 -14.33 -8.90 0.30
N LEU A 255 -13.35 -8.43 -0.48
CA LEU A 255 -12.06 -7.98 0.04
C LEU A 255 -12.20 -6.65 0.75
N SER A 256 -12.93 -5.70 0.19
CA SER A 256 -13.22 -4.41 0.80
C SER A 256 -13.88 -4.59 2.18
N ASP A 257 -14.91 -5.43 2.27
CA ASP A 257 -15.58 -5.74 3.52
C ASP A 257 -14.65 -6.41 4.54
N TYR A 258 -13.79 -7.32 4.09
CA TYR A 258 -12.83 -8.00 4.95
C TYR A 258 -11.79 -7.04 5.51
N VAL A 259 -11.19 -6.22 4.66
CA VAL A 259 -10.20 -5.19 5.07
C VAL A 259 -10.86 -4.17 6.00
N ASN A 260 -12.10 -3.76 5.70
CA ASN A 260 -12.86 -2.82 6.51
C ASN A 260 -13.09 -3.34 7.94
N LYS A 261 -13.41 -4.64 8.10
CA LYS A 261 -13.51 -5.27 9.42
C LYS A 261 -12.20 -5.24 10.20
N ILE A 262 -11.07 -5.45 9.54
CA ILE A 262 -9.74 -5.36 10.17
C ILE A 262 -9.49 -3.93 10.63
N ILE A 263 -9.75 -2.93 9.79
CA ILE A 263 -9.57 -1.52 10.12
C ILE A 263 -10.45 -1.13 11.31
N ALA A 264 -11.73 -1.48 11.28
CA ALA A 264 -12.67 -1.19 12.36
C ALA A 264 -12.22 -1.82 13.69
N ALA A 265 -11.76 -3.07 13.66
CA ALA A 265 -11.24 -3.75 14.85
C ALA A 265 -9.97 -3.08 15.40
N LYS A 266 -9.03 -2.70 14.55
CA LYS A 266 -7.78 -2.02 14.96
C LYS A 266 -8.00 -0.61 15.51
N LEU A 267 -9.00 0.09 15.01
CA LEU A 267 -9.32 1.45 15.42
C LEU A 267 -10.39 1.53 16.52
N ASP A 268 -10.86 0.38 17.02
CA ASP A 268 -11.92 0.27 18.04
C ASP A 268 -13.21 1.03 17.65
N VAL A 269 -13.57 0.92 16.35
CA VAL A 269 -14.81 1.51 15.80
C VAL A 269 -15.89 0.44 15.71
N LYS A 270 -17.07 0.74 16.23
CA LYS A 270 -18.26 -0.07 15.97
C LYS A 270 -18.87 0.40 14.65
N VAL A 271 -18.79 -0.44 13.64
CA VAL A 271 -19.43 -0.21 12.34
C VAL A 271 -20.55 -1.22 12.21
N ASP A 272 -21.78 -0.75 12.19
CA ASP A 272 -22.94 -1.59 11.83
C ASP A 272 -22.97 -1.70 10.30
N PHE A 273 -22.69 -2.89 9.79
CA PHE A 273 -22.73 -3.22 8.37
C PHE A 273 -24.07 -3.79 7.95
#